data_a1bc7408a740d9db3a0b3a3dd39b7049
#
_entry.id   a1bc7408a740d9db3a0b3a3dd39b7049
#
_cell.length_a   1.000
_cell.length_b   1.000
_cell.length_c   1.000
_cell.angle_alpha   90.00
_cell.angle_beta   90.00
_cell.angle_gamma   90.00
#
_symmetry.space_group_name_H-M   'P 1'
#
loop_
_entity.id
_entity.type
_entity.pdbx_description
1 polymer ?
#
loop_
_entity_poly.entity_id
_entity_poly.type
_entity_poly.pdbx_seq_one_letter_code
_entity_poly.pdbx_strand_id
1 'polypeptide(L)' 'MFIELTEIITDGLQSYQNSKNKLRKILVNVTKIQSVYPDISGKTIIQLRRENIKTEESYEQVVTQIKESIHYGNV' A
#
# COMPACT_ATOMS: atom_id res chain seq x y z
N MET A 1 10.49 -9.64 6.75
CA MET A 1 10.71 -8.24 6.40
C MET A 1 9.38 -7.58 6.08
N PHE A 2 8.97 -6.66 6.92
CA PHE A 2 7.65 -6.03 6.79
C PHE A 2 7.78 -4.52 6.77
N ILE A 3 6.89 -3.87 6.03
CA ILE A 3 6.76 -2.41 6.06
C ILE A 3 5.34 -2.08 6.51
N GLU A 4 5.19 -0.96 7.20
CA GLU A 4 3.88 -0.50 7.65
C GLU A 4 3.33 0.52 6.66
N LEU A 5 2.13 0.27 6.19
CA LEU A 5 1.45 1.15 5.25
C LEU A 5 0.04 1.41 5.73
N THR A 6 -0.58 2.42 5.13
CA THR A 6 -1.97 2.77 5.45
C THR A 6 -2.83 2.37 4.26
N GLU A 7 -3.61 1.31 4.44
CA GLU A 7 -4.49 0.83 3.40
C GLU A 7 -5.75 1.69 3.32
N ILE A 8 -6.18 1.97 2.10
CA ILE A 8 -7.45 2.65 1.86
C ILE A 8 -8.50 1.59 1.57
N ILE A 9 -9.50 1.49 2.43
CA ILE A 9 -10.58 0.54 2.26
C ILE A 9 -11.77 1.27 1.68
N THR A 10 -12.20 0.87 0.50
CA THR A 10 -13.37 1.45 -0.15
C THR A 10 -14.55 0.53 0.08
N ASP A 11 -15.59 1.06 0.71
CA ASP A 11 -16.83 0.33 0.88
C ASP A 11 -17.73 0.61 -0.31
N GLY A 12 -17.82 -0.34 -1.21
CA GLY A 12 -18.59 -0.19 -2.45
C GLY A 12 -20.07 0.03 -2.23
N LEU A 13 -20.61 -0.31 -1.07
CA LEU A 13 -22.02 -0.17 -0.79
C LEU A 13 -22.43 1.23 -0.39
N GLN A 14 -21.48 2.09 -0.09
CA GLN A 14 -21.75 3.44 0.39
C GLN A 14 -21.29 4.52 -0.56
N SER A 15 -21.08 4.17 -1.80
CA SER A 15 -20.54 5.11 -2.78
C SER A 15 -21.42 6.31 -3.05
N TYR A 16 -22.69 6.24 -2.67
CA TYR A 16 -23.61 7.34 -2.96
C TYR A 16 -23.63 8.46 -1.94
N GLN A 17 -23.41 8.13 -0.69
CA GLN A 17 -23.74 9.08 0.34
C GLN A 17 -22.56 9.61 1.11
N ASN A 18 -21.60 8.76 1.36
CA ASN A 18 -20.41 9.17 2.07
C ASN A 18 -19.26 8.36 1.54
N SER A 19 -18.60 8.91 0.57
CA SER A 19 -17.43 8.28 0.01
C SER A 19 -16.24 8.41 0.96
N LYS A 20 -16.47 8.31 2.26
CA LYS A 20 -15.38 8.35 3.20
C LYS A 20 -14.67 7.02 3.18
N ASN A 21 -13.50 7.02 2.58
CA ASN A 21 -12.63 5.87 2.63
C ASN A 21 -12.19 5.66 4.07
N LYS A 22 -12.16 4.42 4.48
CA LYS A 22 -11.60 4.06 5.78
C LYS A 22 -10.13 3.77 5.59
N LEU A 23 -9.35 4.17 6.57
CA LEU A 23 -7.92 3.93 6.57
C LEU A 23 -7.59 2.89 7.62
N ARG A 24 -6.68 2.00 7.27
CA ARG A 24 -6.28 0.93 8.18
C ARG A 24 -4.77 0.72 8.08
N LYS A 25 -4.10 0.72 9.23
CA LYS A 25 -2.69 0.39 9.26
C LYS A 25 -2.49 -1.09 9.02
N ILE A 26 -1.58 -1.42 8.12
CA ILE A 26 -1.28 -2.82 7.79
C ILE A 26 0.22 -3.03 7.73
N LEU A 27 0.62 -4.26 7.96
CA LEU A 27 2.01 -4.69 7.75
C LEU A 27 2.04 -5.54 6.49
N VAL A 28 2.90 -5.17 5.57
CA VAL A 28 3.02 -5.87 4.30
C VAL A 28 4.38 -6.54 4.23
N ASN A 29 4.38 -7.84 3.93
CA ASN A 29 5.61 -8.58 3.77
C ASN A 29 6.25 -8.22 2.43
N VAL A 30 7.41 -7.60 2.49
CA VAL A 30 8.09 -7.10 1.30
C VAL A 30 8.35 -8.20 0.30
N THR A 31 8.64 -9.41 0.77
CA THR A 31 8.93 -10.52 -0.13
C THR A 31 7.72 -11.01 -0.92
N LYS A 32 6.51 -10.59 -0.51
CA LYS A 32 5.29 -10.96 -1.20
C LYS A 32 4.85 -9.93 -2.23
N ILE A 33 5.53 -8.80 -2.30
CA ILE A 33 5.17 -7.74 -3.24
C ILE A 33 5.65 -8.11 -4.64
N GLN A 34 4.74 -8.12 -5.60
CA GLN A 34 5.09 -8.38 -6.99
C GLN A 34 5.41 -7.10 -7.74
N SER A 35 4.63 -6.06 -7.51
CA SER A 35 4.89 -4.77 -8.14
C SER A 35 4.27 -3.66 -7.31
N VAL A 36 4.78 -2.45 -7.52
CA VAL A 36 4.29 -1.24 -6.88
C VAL A 36 4.18 -0.19 -7.97
N TYR A 37 3.05 0.49 -8.05
CA TYR A 37 2.89 1.52 -9.06
C TYR A 37 1.95 2.61 -8.54
N PRO A 38 2.12 3.84 -9.04
CA PRO A 38 1.24 4.93 -8.62
C PRO A 38 -0.12 4.82 -9.30
N ASP A 39 -1.15 5.23 -8.59
CA ASP A 39 -2.48 5.36 -9.11
C ASP A 39 -2.65 6.75 -9.72
N ILE A 40 -3.66 6.93 -10.56
CA ILE A 40 -3.93 8.23 -11.17
C ILE A 40 -4.27 9.29 -10.13
N SER A 41 -4.75 8.89 -8.97
CA SER A 41 -5.09 9.81 -7.89
C SER A 41 -3.89 10.21 -7.04
N GLY A 42 -2.70 9.72 -7.35
CA GLY A 42 -1.51 9.99 -6.55
C GLY A 42 -1.29 9.03 -5.41
N LYS A 43 -2.18 8.08 -5.22
CA LYS A 43 -2.02 7.02 -4.24
C LYS A 43 -1.19 5.90 -4.85
N THR A 44 -0.88 4.89 -4.07
CA THR A 44 -0.01 3.81 -4.53
C THR A 44 -0.72 2.48 -4.46
N ILE A 45 -0.56 1.69 -5.51
CA ILE A 45 -1.10 0.33 -5.58
C ILE A 45 0.04 -0.64 -5.31
N ILE A 46 -0.19 -1.56 -4.38
CA ILE A 46 0.74 -2.65 -4.08
C ILE A 46 0.12 -3.92 -4.62
N GLN A 47 0.77 -4.53 -5.60
CA GLN A 47 0.26 -5.76 -6.18
C GLN A 47 0.88 -6.95 -5.46
N LEU A 48 0.02 -7.76 -4.87
CA LEU A 48 0.39 -9.02 -4.25
C LEU A 48 -0.12 -10.16 -5.13
N ARG A 49 0.22 -11.38 -4.77
CA ARG A 49 -0.10 -12.51 -5.62
C ARG A 49 -1.59 -12.66 -5.90
N ARG A 50 -2.42 -12.43 -4.88
CA ARG A 50 -3.87 -12.65 -5.01
C ARG A 50 -4.71 -11.42 -4.84
N GLU A 51 -4.10 -10.29 -4.56
CA GLU A 51 -4.87 -9.08 -4.32
C GLU A 51 -4.01 -7.84 -4.58
N ASN A 52 -4.68 -6.74 -4.81
CA ASN A 52 -4.04 -5.43 -4.89
C ASN A 52 -4.48 -4.61 -3.69
N ILE A 53 -3.54 -3.88 -3.12
CA ILE A 53 -3.82 -3.02 -1.98
C ILE A 53 -3.56 -1.58 -2.40
N LYS A 54 -4.53 -0.71 -2.12
CA LYS A 54 -4.36 0.71 -2.37
C LYS A 54 -3.96 1.38 -1.06
N THR A 55 -2.89 2.19 -1.10
CA THR A 55 -2.36 2.81 0.11
C THR A 55 -2.38 4.32 0.01
N GLU A 56 -2.41 4.98 1.19
CA GLU A 56 -2.33 6.44 1.30
C GLU A 56 -0.95 6.96 0.96
N GLU A 57 0.08 6.19 1.23
CA GLU A 57 1.46 6.60 1.01
C GLU A 57 1.71 6.84 -0.47
N SER A 58 2.56 7.80 -0.78
CA SER A 58 2.96 8.07 -2.15
C SER A 58 3.86 6.95 -2.66
N TYR A 59 3.98 6.86 -3.99
CA TYR A 59 4.87 5.90 -4.60
C TYR A 59 6.29 6.02 -4.04
N GLU A 60 6.78 7.25 -3.91
CA GLU A 60 8.13 7.47 -3.40
C GLU A 60 8.27 7.02 -1.95
N GLN A 61 7.25 7.27 -1.13
CA GLN A 61 7.29 6.83 0.26
C GLN A 61 7.33 5.31 0.37
N VAL A 62 6.51 4.62 -0.43
CA VAL A 62 6.49 3.16 -0.42
C VAL A 62 7.83 2.60 -0.90
N VAL A 63 8.35 3.13 -2.00
CA VAL A 63 9.63 2.66 -2.55
C VAL A 63 10.75 2.88 -1.54
N THR A 64 10.75 4.03 -0.87
CA THR A 64 11.77 4.32 0.14
C THR A 64 11.70 3.32 1.28
N GLN A 65 10.51 3.01 1.77
CA GLN A 65 10.36 2.03 2.84
C GLN A 65 10.85 0.65 2.42
N ILE A 66 10.54 0.25 1.19
CA ILE A 66 10.98 -1.05 0.68
C ILE A 66 12.51 -1.09 0.61
N LYS A 67 13.12 -0.05 0.06
CA LYS A 67 14.57 0.00 -0.04
C LYS A 67 15.25 -0.02 1.32
N GLU A 68 14.69 0.71 2.26
CA GLU A 68 15.24 0.74 3.62
C GLU A 68 15.13 -0.63 4.28
N SER A 69 14.01 -1.32 4.10
CA SER A 69 13.83 -2.63 4.72
C SER A 69 14.82 -3.64 4.16
N ILE A 70 15.07 -3.59 2.85
CA ILE A 70 16.05 -4.48 2.21
C ILE A 70 17.46 -4.15 2.69
N HIS A 71 17.77 -2.87 2.77
CA HIS A 71 19.10 -2.43 3.20
C HIS A 71 19.42 -2.93 4.61
N TYR A 72 18.47 -2.76 5.53
CA TYR A 72 18.67 -3.22 6.90
C TYR A 72 18.69 -4.74 6.99
N GLY A 73 17.95 -5.41 6.14
CA GLY A 73 17.91 -6.87 6.14
C GLY A 73 19.19 -7.52 5.67
N ASN A 74 20.06 -6.78 5.01
CA ASN A 74 21.31 -7.28 4.47
C ASN A 74 22.54 -7.01 5.33
N VAL A 75 22.32 -6.45 6.48
CA VAL A 75 23.43 -6.12 7.39
C VAL A 75 23.79 -7.29 8.28
#